data_f43f0135b00229debb565d55cf3fa904
#
_entry.id   f43f0135b00229debb565d55cf3fa904
#
_cell.length_a   1.000
_cell.length_b   1.000
_cell.length_c   1.000
_cell.angle_alpha   90.00
_cell.angle_beta   90.00
_cell.angle_gamma   90.00
#
_symmetry.space_group_name_H-M   'P 1'
#
loop_
_entity.id
_entity.type
_entity.pdbx_description
1 polymer ?
#
loop_
_entity_poly.entity_id
_entity_poly.type
_entity_poly.pdbx_seq_one_letter_code
_entity_poly.pdbx_strand_id
1 'polypeptide(L)'
;MKYTRRDFVKTNALVGTGALMGFNFIQPEVKPALMGGKPVRTASWPSWPRWNPDTDESRVLDVLRSGVWSRSGVVKEFEDKWANTIGSKRCLTVVNGTNALIAALVQADIGGGDEVLVSSYTFIASVAAILQTGAMPVFVDSDPETFQIDPVEIRKKITSRTKAILPVHILGLPADMDSIMAIAKENDLVVIEDACQGWLAEINHKKVGTFGLAGCFSFQN
;
A
#
# COMPACT_ATOMS: atom_id res chain seq x y z
N MET A 1 -22.34 5.66 -16.14
CA MET A 1 -22.16 6.92 -16.92
C MET A 1 -20.67 7.13 -17.11
N LYS A 2 -20.17 7.19 -18.37
CA LYS A 2 -18.72 7.45 -18.59
C LYS A 2 -18.45 8.93 -18.37
N TYR A 3 -17.75 9.26 -17.30
CA TYR A 3 -17.28 10.60 -16.99
C TYR A 3 -16.12 10.96 -17.93
N THR A 4 -16.26 11.99 -18.75
CA THR A 4 -15.25 12.38 -19.74
C THR A 4 -14.41 13.56 -19.24
N ARG A 5 -13.20 13.78 -19.83
CA ARG A 5 -12.40 14.99 -19.56
C ARG A 5 -13.20 16.28 -19.77
N ARG A 6 -14.16 16.27 -20.71
CA ARG A 6 -15.02 17.41 -21.01
C ARG A 6 -16.03 17.66 -19.89
N ASP A 7 -16.52 16.58 -19.23
CA ASP A 7 -17.43 16.69 -18.09
C ASP A 7 -16.69 17.21 -16.85
N PHE A 8 -15.44 16.78 -16.63
CA PHE A 8 -14.57 17.33 -15.59
C PHE A 8 -14.35 18.84 -15.76
N VAL A 9 -14.00 19.29 -16.96
CA VAL A 9 -13.80 20.73 -17.24
C VAL A 9 -15.08 21.51 -17.06
N LYS A 10 -16.24 20.98 -17.52
CA LYS A 10 -17.54 21.63 -17.34
C LYS A 10 -17.96 21.72 -15.88
N THR A 11 -17.75 20.66 -15.10
CA THR A 11 -18.09 20.63 -13.66
C THR A 11 -17.24 21.66 -12.90
N ASN A 12 -15.93 21.73 -13.19
CA ASN A 12 -15.07 22.72 -12.55
C ASN A 12 -15.34 24.16 -13.03
N ALA A 13 -15.74 24.36 -14.28
CA ALA A 13 -16.18 25.67 -14.76
C ALA A 13 -17.49 26.11 -14.08
N LEU A 14 -18.43 25.20 -13.84
CA LEU A 14 -19.67 25.47 -13.11
C LEU A 14 -19.42 25.80 -11.63
N VAL A 15 -18.47 25.12 -10.99
CA VAL A 15 -18.05 25.44 -9.63
C VAL A 15 -17.37 26.81 -9.57
N GLY A 16 -16.56 27.15 -10.58
CA GLY A 16 -15.94 28.49 -10.70
C GLY A 16 -16.97 29.61 -10.93
N THR A 17 -18.01 29.37 -11.75
CA THR A 17 -19.08 30.35 -12.00
C THR A 17 -20.09 30.43 -10.84
N GLY A 18 -20.32 29.34 -10.12
CA GLY A 18 -21.12 29.34 -8.89
C GLY A 18 -20.51 30.18 -7.78
N ALA A 19 -19.19 30.19 -7.68
CA ALA A 19 -18.44 31.06 -6.76
C ALA A 19 -18.59 32.58 -7.12
N LEU A 20 -18.85 32.89 -8.39
CA LEU A 20 -19.10 34.26 -8.86
C LEU A 20 -20.56 34.69 -8.67
N MET A 21 -21.50 33.78 -8.45
CA MET A 21 -22.94 34.07 -8.27
C MET A 21 -23.41 34.12 -6.81
N GLY A 22 -22.51 34.38 -5.88
CA GLY A 22 -22.87 34.79 -4.52
C GLY A 22 -23.63 33.78 -3.68
N PHE A 23 -23.35 32.48 -3.81
CA PHE A 23 -23.70 31.51 -2.77
C PHE A 23 -22.84 31.79 -1.54
N ASN A 24 -23.35 32.62 -0.64
CA ASN A 24 -22.82 32.77 0.70
C ASN A 24 -22.92 31.45 1.47
N PHE A 25 -22.01 30.53 1.24
CA PHE A 25 -21.67 29.57 2.27
C PHE A 25 -20.98 30.35 3.37
N ILE A 26 -21.70 30.67 4.44
CA ILE A 26 -21.14 31.19 5.69
C ILE A 26 -20.32 30.04 6.28
N GLN A 27 -19.18 29.79 5.71
CA GLN A 27 -18.07 29.12 6.41
C GLN A 27 -17.14 30.26 6.88
N PRO A 28 -16.66 30.26 8.13
CA PRO A 28 -15.63 31.21 8.51
C PRO A 28 -14.54 31.10 7.47
N GLU A 29 -14.11 32.26 6.93
CA GLU A 29 -13.07 32.35 5.90
C GLU A 29 -11.77 31.68 6.39
N VAL A 30 -11.69 30.37 6.28
CA VAL A 30 -10.42 29.65 6.45
C VAL A 30 -9.65 29.82 5.16
N LYS A 31 -9.01 31.00 5.05
CA LYS A 31 -8.15 31.33 3.94
C LYS A 31 -7.01 30.28 3.88
N PRO A 32 -6.81 29.58 2.76
CA PRO A 32 -5.69 28.64 2.65
C PRO A 32 -4.34 29.32 2.93
N ALA A 33 -3.42 28.62 3.57
CA ALA A 33 -2.11 29.18 3.90
C ALA A 33 -1.37 29.71 2.68
N LEU A 34 -1.49 29.04 1.53
CA LEU A 34 -0.91 29.49 0.26
C LEU A 34 -1.45 30.84 -0.21
N MET A 35 -2.66 31.20 0.19
CA MET A 35 -3.31 32.48 -0.12
C MET A 35 -3.18 33.50 1.04
N GLY A 36 -2.29 33.25 1.99
CA GLY A 36 -2.01 34.12 3.12
C GLY A 36 -2.85 33.84 4.37
N GLY A 37 -3.49 32.68 4.46
CA GLY A 37 -4.14 32.19 5.67
C GLY A 37 -3.12 31.61 6.67
N LYS A 38 -3.60 31.24 7.85
CA LYS A 38 -2.76 30.61 8.88
C LYS A 38 -2.45 29.18 8.50
N PRO A 39 -1.18 28.75 8.39
CA PRO A 39 -0.84 27.37 8.11
C PRO A 39 -1.27 26.46 9.25
N VAL A 40 -1.74 25.26 8.92
CA VAL A 40 -2.10 24.21 9.89
C VAL A 40 -0.87 23.77 10.68
N ARG A 41 0.29 23.83 10.05
CA ARG A 41 1.58 23.47 10.66
C ARG A 41 2.62 24.54 10.33
N THR A 42 3.33 25.00 11.35
CA THR A 42 4.46 25.95 11.22
C THR A 42 5.81 25.29 11.46
N ALA A 43 5.84 24.16 12.16
CA ALA A 43 7.07 23.41 12.38
C ALA A 43 7.44 22.62 11.12
N SER A 44 8.73 22.52 10.84
CA SER A 44 9.26 21.64 9.79
C SER A 44 8.86 20.16 10.05
N TRP A 45 8.76 19.39 8.99
CA TRP A 45 8.61 17.95 9.14
C TRP A 45 9.89 17.37 9.77
N PRO A 46 9.77 16.38 10.67
CA PRO A 46 10.95 15.71 11.20
C PRO A 46 11.71 15.04 10.06
N SER A 47 13.03 15.04 10.15
CA SER A 47 13.86 14.25 9.26
C SER A 47 13.60 12.74 9.44
N TRP A 48 13.77 12.00 8.37
CA TRP A 48 13.69 10.55 8.37
C TRP A 48 14.87 9.98 7.56
N PRO A 49 15.52 8.89 7.99
CA PRO A 49 15.30 8.20 9.28
C PRO A 49 15.74 9.05 10.47
N ARG A 50 15.15 8.76 11.64
CA ARG A 50 15.58 9.38 12.90
C ARG A 50 16.71 8.57 13.47
N TRP A 51 17.82 9.22 13.76
CA TRP A 51 18.93 8.67 14.50
C TRP A 51 18.88 9.14 15.94
N ASN A 52 18.90 8.20 16.87
CA ASN A 52 19.04 8.48 18.31
C ASN A 52 20.35 7.84 18.80
N PRO A 53 21.41 8.64 19.03
CA PRO A 53 22.70 8.10 19.44
C PRO A 53 22.64 7.30 20.75
N ASP A 54 21.75 7.68 21.69
CA ASP A 54 21.64 7.02 22.98
C ASP A 54 21.13 5.57 22.90
N THR A 55 20.33 5.26 21.88
CA THR A 55 19.73 3.93 21.69
C THR A 55 20.26 3.17 20.49
N ASP A 56 20.58 3.87 19.41
CA ASP A 56 20.85 3.24 18.11
C ASP A 56 22.34 2.98 17.92
N GLU A 57 23.21 3.89 18.42
CA GLU A 57 24.66 3.82 18.18
C GLU A 57 25.28 2.56 18.80
N SER A 58 24.99 2.28 20.06
CA SER A 58 25.53 1.08 20.73
C SER A 58 25.16 -0.19 20.00
N ARG A 59 23.90 -0.32 19.57
CA ARG A 59 23.38 -1.49 18.86
C ARG A 59 24.03 -1.69 17.49
N VAL A 60 24.23 -0.60 16.74
CA VAL A 60 24.93 -0.65 15.45
C VAL A 60 26.40 -1.02 15.64
N LEU A 61 27.08 -0.43 16.64
CA LEU A 61 28.48 -0.74 16.96
C LEU A 61 28.66 -2.19 17.41
N ASP A 62 27.72 -2.73 18.17
CA ASP A 62 27.77 -4.14 18.60
C ASP A 62 27.71 -5.09 17.41
N VAL A 63 26.83 -4.81 16.42
CA VAL A 63 26.76 -5.59 15.17
C VAL A 63 28.09 -5.48 14.41
N LEU A 64 28.63 -4.26 14.25
CA LEU A 64 29.88 -4.05 13.52
C LEU A 64 31.05 -4.77 14.18
N ARG A 65 31.18 -4.70 15.53
CA ARG A 65 32.24 -5.33 16.31
C ARG A 65 32.12 -6.85 16.36
N SER A 66 30.90 -7.39 16.26
CA SER A 66 30.68 -8.84 16.25
C SER A 66 31.27 -9.53 15.01
N GLY A 67 31.51 -8.79 13.92
CA GLY A 67 31.91 -9.35 12.63
C GLY A 67 30.82 -10.16 11.93
N VAL A 68 29.60 -10.26 12.49
CA VAL A 68 28.47 -10.99 11.92
C VAL A 68 27.51 -10.00 11.29
N TRP A 69 27.72 -9.71 10.02
CA TRP A 69 26.95 -8.70 9.28
C TRP A 69 25.85 -9.29 8.39
N SER A 70 25.80 -10.61 8.30
CA SER A 70 24.74 -11.33 7.61
C SER A 70 23.53 -11.56 8.53
N ARG A 71 22.47 -12.16 7.98
CA ARG A 71 21.29 -12.55 8.76
C ARG A 71 21.65 -13.40 9.97
N SER A 72 21.36 -12.89 11.16
CA SER A 72 21.73 -13.52 12.43
C SER A 72 20.73 -13.17 13.54
N GLY A 73 21.16 -13.22 14.81
CA GLY A 73 20.31 -13.00 15.98
C GLY A 73 19.56 -11.68 15.99
N VAL A 74 20.19 -10.57 15.56
CA VAL A 74 19.54 -9.25 15.50
C VAL A 74 18.40 -9.23 14.48
N VAL A 75 18.63 -9.83 13.32
CA VAL A 75 17.59 -9.96 12.28
C VAL A 75 16.46 -10.84 12.78
N LYS A 76 16.77 -11.98 13.41
CA LYS A 76 15.76 -12.86 13.98
C LYS A 76 14.92 -12.15 15.05
N GLU A 77 15.52 -11.37 15.91
CA GLU A 77 14.82 -10.59 16.93
C GLU A 77 13.85 -9.60 16.28
N PHE A 78 14.25 -8.93 15.19
CA PHE A 78 13.37 -8.05 14.43
C PHE A 78 12.20 -8.82 13.82
N GLU A 79 12.48 -9.96 13.16
CA GLU A 79 11.45 -10.79 12.53
C GLU A 79 10.43 -11.30 13.54
N ASP A 80 10.86 -11.76 14.71
CA ASP A 80 9.98 -12.22 15.78
C ASP A 80 9.12 -11.05 16.32
N LYS A 81 9.73 -9.89 16.56
CA LYS A 81 9.01 -8.70 17.01
C LYS A 81 7.98 -8.21 15.98
N TRP A 82 8.37 -8.16 14.71
CA TRP A 82 7.47 -7.74 13.65
C TRP A 82 6.29 -8.71 13.50
N ALA A 83 6.57 -10.01 13.44
CA ALA A 83 5.53 -11.04 13.37
C ALA A 83 4.53 -10.92 14.54
N ASN A 84 5.02 -10.75 15.76
CA ASN A 84 4.18 -10.56 16.95
C ASN A 84 3.38 -9.25 16.87
N THR A 85 3.98 -8.16 16.38
CA THR A 85 3.34 -6.84 16.30
C THR A 85 2.18 -6.83 15.32
N ILE A 86 2.32 -7.48 14.16
CA ILE A 86 1.24 -7.53 13.15
C ILE A 86 0.30 -8.73 13.35
N GLY A 87 0.64 -9.69 14.19
CA GLY A 87 -0.15 -10.90 14.43
C GLY A 87 0.02 -11.97 13.37
N SER A 88 1.15 -11.99 12.65
CA SER A 88 1.48 -13.05 11.69
C SER A 88 2.22 -14.22 12.34
N LYS A 89 2.20 -15.38 11.70
CA LYS A 89 2.92 -16.57 12.19
C LYS A 89 4.45 -16.43 12.07
N ARG A 90 4.91 -15.72 11.08
CA ARG A 90 6.33 -15.57 10.72
C ARG A 90 6.56 -14.24 10.02
N CYS A 91 7.79 -13.76 10.10
CA CYS A 91 8.31 -12.69 9.28
C CYS A 91 9.65 -13.15 8.67
N LEU A 92 9.91 -12.72 7.47
CA LEU A 92 11.20 -12.87 6.79
C LEU A 92 11.65 -11.50 6.30
N THR A 93 12.82 -11.07 6.71
CA THR A 93 13.45 -9.86 6.17
C THR A 93 14.11 -10.14 4.84
N VAL A 94 13.89 -9.24 3.91
CA VAL A 94 14.50 -9.20 2.58
C VAL A 94 15.05 -7.80 2.33
N VAL A 95 15.72 -7.59 1.19
CA VAL A 95 16.46 -6.35 0.95
C VAL A 95 15.57 -5.10 0.84
N ASN A 96 14.33 -5.25 0.38
CA ASN A 96 13.33 -4.18 0.28
C ASN A 96 11.92 -4.75 0.01
N GLY A 97 10.90 -3.86 -0.02
CA GLY A 97 9.50 -4.26 -0.28
C GLY A 97 9.28 -4.90 -1.65
N THR A 98 9.98 -4.45 -2.68
CA THR A 98 9.90 -5.06 -4.03
C THR A 98 10.32 -6.53 -4.00
N ASN A 99 11.42 -6.83 -3.32
CA ASN A 99 11.87 -8.22 -3.15
C ASN A 99 10.95 -9.03 -2.23
N ALA A 100 10.26 -8.40 -1.28
CA ALA A 100 9.24 -9.07 -0.49
C ALA A 100 8.07 -9.53 -1.37
N LEU A 101 7.59 -8.65 -2.26
CA LEU A 101 6.53 -8.98 -3.23
C LEU A 101 6.96 -10.09 -4.19
N ILE A 102 8.16 -9.99 -4.77
CA ILE A 102 8.71 -11.04 -5.66
C ILE A 102 8.77 -12.38 -4.93
N ALA A 103 9.34 -12.40 -3.71
CA ALA A 103 9.47 -13.61 -2.93
C ALA A 103 8.09 -14.24 -2.60
N ALA A 104 7.11 -13.41 -2.24
CA ALA A 104 5.76 -13.87 -1.95
C ALA A 104 5.06 -14.45 -3.18
N LEU A 105 5.17 -13.77 -4.34
CA LEU A 105 4.60 -14.24 -5.61
C LEU A 105 5.23 -15.56 -6.05
N VAL A 106 6.57 -15.68 -6.02
CA VAL A 106 7.28 -16.91 -6.37
C VAL A 106 6.91 -18.07 -5.42
N GLN A 107 6.81 -17.80 -4.11
CA GLN A 107 6.41 -18.82 -3.14
C GLN A 107 4.94 -19.26 -3.28
N ALA A 108 4.11 -18.43 -3.91
CA ALA A 108 2.73 -18.75 -4.27
C ALA A 108 2.62 -19.49 -5.63
N ASP A 109 3.76 -19.91 -6.21
CA ASP A 109 3.86 -20.57 -7.51
C ASP A 109 3.23 -19.76 -8.67
N ILE A 110 3.44 -18.43 -8.63
CA ILE A 110 2.95 -17.50 -9.66
C ILE A 110 4.09 -17.22 -10.64
N GLY A 111 3.83 -17.44 -11.94
CA GLY A 111 4.84 -17.35 -12.97
C GLY A 111 4.30 -17.16 -14.38
N GLY A 112 5.10 -17.58 -15.37
CA GLY A 112 4.77 -17.41 -16.79
C GLY A 112 3.46 -18.08 -17.20
N GLY A 113 2.55 -17.29 -17.78
CA GLY A 113 1.21 -17.74 -18.19
C GLY A 113 0.11 -17.34 -17.21
N ASP A 114 0.46 -17.00 -15.96
CA ASP A 114 -0.49 -16.57 -14.95
C ASP A 114 -0.79 -15.07 -15.05
N GLU A 115 -1.96 -14.69 -14.59
CA GLU A 115 -2.40 -13.29 -14.43
C GLU A 115 -2.54 -12.95 -12.96
N VAL A 116 -2.06 -11.75 -12.58
CA VAL A 116 -2.22 -11.18 -11.25
C VAL A 116 -2.99 -9.87 -11.34
N LEU A 117 -4.15 -9.82 -10.68
CA LEU A 117 -4.95 -8.60 -10.60
C LEU A 117 -4.28 -7.63 -9.63
N VAL A 118 -4.01 -6.41 -10.09
CA VAL A 118 -3.32 -5.39 -9.31
C VAL A 118 -3.97 -4.02 -9.51
N SER A 119 -3.94 -3.19 -8.47
CA SER A 119 -4.46 -1.82 -8.57
C SER A 119 -3.74 -1.02 -9.66
N SER A 120 -4.50 -0.25 -10.45
CA SER A 120 -3.94 0.70 -11.42
C SER A 120 -3.28 1.91 -10.75
N TYR A 121 -3.68 2.24 -9.51
CA TYR A 121 -3.07 3.28 -8.69
C TYR A 121 -2.19 2.63 -7.62
N THR A 122 -0.90 2.56 -7.91
CA THR A 122 0.10 1.96 -7.02
C THR A 122 1.51 2.48 -7.32
N PHE A 123 2.44 2.21 -6.43
CA PHE A 123 3.86 2.37 -6.72
C PHE A 123 4.31 1.31 -7.73
N ILE A 124 5.18 1.68 -8.64
CA ILE A 124 5.63 0.82 -9.76
C ILE A 124 6.14 -0.57 -9.31
N ALA A 125 6.62 -0.70 -8.08
CA ALA A 125 7.16 -1.94 -7.56
C ALA A 125 6.15 -3.08 -7.53
N SER A 126 4.86 -2.81 -7.25
CA SER A 126 3.80 -3.82 -7.25
C SER A 126 3.70 -4.50 -8.61
N VAL A 127 3.73 -3.69 -9.69
CA VAL A 127 3.67 -4.17 -11.07
C VAL A 127 5.00 -4.82 -11.49
N ALA A 128 6.12 -4.20 -11.14
CA ALA A 128 7.44 -4.73 -11.46
C ALA A 128 7.69 -6.10 -10.81
N ALA A 129 7.20 -6.31 -9.57
CA ALA A 129 7.31 -7.59 -8.89
C ALA A 129 6.56 -8.70 -9.63
N ILE A 130 5.37 -8.43 -10.15
CA ILE A 130 4.60 -9.38 -10.96
C ILE A 130 5.37 -9.72 -12.24
N LEU A 131 5.85 -8.71 -12.96
CA LEU A 131 6.61 -8.92 -14.20
C LEU A 131 7.91 -9.72 -13.97
N GLN A 132 8.55 -9.54 -12.83
CA GLN A 132 9.76 -10.27 -12.44
C GLN A 132 9.53 -11.79 -12.28
N THR A 133 8.31 -12.22 -11.94
CA THR A 133 7.98 -13.65 -11.90
C THR A 133 7.65 -14.23 -13.27
N GLY A 134 7.54 -13.39 -14.29
CA GLY A 134 7.07 -13.78 -15.62
C GLY A 134 5.55 -13.79 -15.77
N ALA A 135 4.80 -13.49 -14.71
CA ALA A 135 3.35 -13.36 -14.75
C ALA A 135 2.91 -12.03 -15.39
N MET A 136 1.65 -11.97 -15.82
CA MET A 136 1.05 -10.80 -16.45
C MET A 136 0.28 -9.97 -15.41
N PRO A 137 0.65 -8.70 -15.17
CA PRO A 137 -0.18 -7.80 -14.37
C PRO A 137 -1.44 -7.42 -15.15
N VAL A 138 -2.60 -7.62 -14.54
CA VAL A 138 -3.90 -7.17 -15.05
C VAL A 138 -4.39 -6.02 -14.18
N PHE A 139 -4.44 -4.84 -14.76
CA PHE A 139 -4.84 -3.65 -14.03
C PHE A 139 -6.33 -3.64 -13.73
N VAL A 140 -6.63 -3.37 -12.48
CA VAL A 140 -7.99 -3.16 -11.97
C VAL A 140 -8.16 -1.70 -11.61
N ASP A 141 -9.28 -1.11 -12.01
CA ASP A 141 -9.59 0.29 -11.70
C ASP A 141 -9.78 0.47 -10.19
N SER A 142 -9.44 1.67 -9.72
CA SER A 142 -9.61 2.05 -8.33
C SER A 142 -10.97 2.67 -8.09
N ASP A 143 -11.51 2.46 -6.91
CA ASP A 143 -12.67 3.17 -6.41
C ASP A 143 -12.36 4.68 -6.30
N PRO A 144 -13.19 5.56 -6.87
CA PRO A 144 -12.91 6.99 -6.93
C PRO A 144 -13.00 7.73 -5.60
N GLU A 145 -13.61 7.12 -4.57
CA GLU A 145 -13.73 7.72 -3.25
C GLU A 145 -12.57 7.34 -2.34
N THR A 146 -12.13 6.08 -2.42
CA THR A 146 -11.08 5.53 -1.54
C THR A 146 -9.71 5.45 -2.20
N PHE A 147 -9.64 5.48 -3.52
CA PHE A 147 -8.44 5.23 -4.35
C PHE A 147 -7.88 3.79 -4.20
N GLN A 148 -8.56 2.93 -3.48
CA GLN A 148 -8.20 1.53 -3.35
C GLN A 148 -8.69 0.73 -4.56
N ILE A 149 -8.15 -0.47 -4.75
CA ILE A 149 -8.63 -1.40 -5.78
C ILE A 149 -10.12 -1.67 -5.60
N ASP A 150 -10.92 -1.53 -6.66
CA ASP A 150 -12.37 -1.72 -6.60
C ASP A 150 -12.74 -3.22 -6.67
N PRO A 151 -13.38 -3.80 -5.64
CA PRO A 151 -13.81 -5.18 -5.66
C PRO A 151 -14.81 -5.51 -6.80
N VAL A 152 -15.61 -4.53 -7.24
CA VAL A 152 -16.53 -4.72 -8.37
C VAL A 152 -15.74 -4.88 -9.68
N GLU A 153 -14.70 -4.10 -9.85
CA GLU A 153 -13.84 -4.18 -11.03
C GLU A 153 -12.93 -5.43 -11.00
N ILE A 154 -12.51 -5.91 -9.80
CA ILE A 154 -11.82 -7.20 -9.65
C ILE A 154 -12.63 -8.31 -10.31
N ARG A 155 -13.92 -8.44 -9.98
CA ARG A 155 -14.79 -9.51 -10.50
C ARG A 155 -14.86 -9.50 -12.04
N LYS A 156 -14.82 -8.34 -12.67
CA LYS A 156 -14.89 -8.20 -14.13
C LYS A 156 -13.60 -8.59 -14.85
N LYS A 157 -12.48 -8.60 -14.13
CA LYS A 157 -11.15 -8.86 -14.70
C LYS A 157 -10.66 -10.30 -14.50
N ILE A 158 -11.39 -11.11 -13.73
CA ILE A 158 -11.04 -12.51 -13.50
C ILE A 158 -11.17 -13.31 -14.80
N THR A 159 -10.13 -14.06 -15.13
CA THR A 159 -10.08 -15.01 -16.26
C THR A 159 -9.65 -16.39 -15.78
N SER A 160 -9.61 -17.37 -16.67
CA SER A 160 -9.09 -18.71 -16.36
C SER A 160 -7.57 -18.73 -16.05
N ARG A 161 -6.84 -17.66 -16.35
CA ARG A 161 -5.41 -17.52 -16.05
C ARG A 161 -5.15 -16.72 -14.77
N THR A 162 -6.18 -16.10 -14.20
CA THR A 162 -6.01 -15.36 -12.95
C THR A 162 -5.62 -16.32 -11.83
N LYS A 163 -4.51 -16.05 -11.15
CA LYS A 163 -3.99 -16.83 -10.02
C LYS A 163 -4.00 -16.06 -8.71
N ALA A 164 -3.83 -14.74 -8.77
CA ALA A 164 -3.75 -13.95 -7.56
C ALA A 164 -4.41 -12.58 -7.71
N ILE A 165 -4.75 -12.02 -6.55
CA ILE A 165 -5.09 -10.60 -6.37
C ILE A 165 -4.00 -10.00 -5.49
N LEU A 166 -3.44 -8.87 -5.93
CA LEU A 166 -2.43 -8.09 -5.22
C LEU A 166 -3.03 -6.72 -4.87
N PRO A 167 -3.80 -6.64 -3.77
CA PRO A 167 -4.28 -5.36 -3.26
C PRO A 167 -3.12 -4.56 -2.68
N VAL A 168 -3.18 -3.24 -2.84
CA VAL A 168 -2.21 -2.29 -2.28
C VAL A 168 -2.94 -1.42 -1.26
N HIS A 169 -2.40 -1.31 -0.05
CA HIS A 169 -2.92 -0.41 0.98
C HIS A 169 -2.34 0.99 0.77
N ILE A 170 -2.76 1.62 -0.34
CA ILE A 170 -2.16 2.87 -0.81
C ILE A 170 -2.36 4.01 0.18
N LEU A 171 -1.32 4.83 0.39
CA LEU A 171 -1.30 5.96 1.34
C LEU A 171 -1.64 5.56 2.79
N GLY A 172 -1.53 4.28 3.13
CA GLY A 172 -1.84 3.76 4.47
C GLY A 172 -3.32 3.48 4.71
N LEU A 173 -4.20 3.71 3.72
CA LEU A 173 -5.59 3.34 3.80
C LEU A 173 -5.77 1.86 3.40
N PRO A 174 -6.38 1.02 4.22
CA PRO A 174 -6.63 -0.37 3.87
C PRO A 174 -7.57 -0.51 2.66
N ALA A 175 -7.26 -1.44 1.76
CA ALA A 175 -8.22 -1.90 0.75
C ALA A 175 -9.38 -2.66 1.42
N ASP A 176 -10.52 -2.81 0.73
CA ASP A 176 -11.67 -3.59 1.23
C ASP A 176 -11.31 -5.09 1.24
N MET A 177 -10.58 -5.51 2.28
CA MET A 177 -10.09 -6.87 2.39
C MET A 177 -11.21 -7.88 2.59
N ASP A 178 -12.33 -7.51 3.21
CA ASP A 178 -13.46 -8.43 3.40
C ASP A 178 -14.05 -8.85 2.05
N SER A 179 -14.30 -7.90 1.15
CA SER A 179 -14.78 -8.17 -0.21
C SER A 179 -13.73 -8.88 -1.06
N ILE A 180 -12.47 -8.47 -0.99
CA ILE A 180 -11.37 -9.08 -1.75
C ILE A 180 -11.17 -10.55 -1.35
N MET A 181 -11.15 -10.86 -0.05
CA MET A 181 -11.00 -12.23 0.43
C MET A 181 -12.20 -13.11 0.06
N ALA A 182 -13.42 -12.55 0.06
CA ALA A 182 -14.61 -13.29 -0.43
C ALA A 182 -14.47 -13.63 -1.92
N ILE A 183 -14.08 -12.67 -2.76
CA ILE A 183 -13.86 -12.88 -4.20
C ILE A 183 -12.76 -13.92 -4.44
N ALA A 184 -11.66 -13.81 -3.71
CA ALA A 184 -10.54 -14.74 -3.83
C ALA A 184 -10.97 -16.17 -3.49
N LYS A 185 -11.73 -16.35 -2.41
CA LYS A 185 -12.25 -17.65 -2.00
C LYS A 185 -13.22 -18.24 -3.02
N GLU A 186 -14.12 -17.42 -3.60
CA GLU A 186 -15.09 -17.86 -4.62
C GLU A 186 -14.42 -18.37 -5.90
N ASN A 187 -13.21 -17.85 -6.21
CA ASN A 187 -12.51 -18.13 -7.47
C ASN A 187 -11.20 -18.90 -7.28
N ASP A 188 -10.92 -19.41 -6.09
CA ASP A 188 -9.68 -20.14 -5.74
C ASP A 188 -8.41 -19.32 -6.05
N LEU A 189 -8.43 -18.03 -5.72
CA LEU A 189 -7.32 -17.11 -5.96
C LEU A 189 -6.49 -16.90 -4.70
N VAL A 190 -5.18 -16.70 -4.90
CA VAL A 190 -4.27 -16.29 -3.83
C VAL A 190 -4.38 -14.78 -3.62
N VAL A 191 -4.31 -14.32 -2.38
CA VAL A 191 -4.19 -12.90 -2.04
C VAL A 191 -2.81 -12.64 -1.44
N ILE A 192 -2.07 -11.69 -2.03
CA ILE A 192 -0.80 -11.19 -1.51
C ILE A 192 -0.96 -9.70 -1.31
N GLU A 193 -0.81 -9.23 -0.07
CA GLU A 193 -1.04 -7.84 0.29
C GLU A 193 0.23 -7.01 0.12
N ASP A 194 0.18 -5.97 -0.70
CA ASP A 194 1.19 -4.92 -0.69
C ASP A 194 0.87 -3.91 0.42
N ALA A 195 1.40 -4.19 1.60
CA ALA A 195 1.25 -3.37 2.79
C ALA A 195 2.45 -2.43 3.01
N CYS A 196 3.24 -2.16 1.98
CA CYS A 196 4.43 -1.31 2.07
C CYS A 196 4.13 0.09 2.61
N GLN A 197 2.92 0.60 2.39
CA GLN A 197 2.47 1.89 2.90
C GLN A 197 1.47 1.77 4.06
N GLY A 198 1.00 0.56 4.37
CA GLY A 198 -0.06 0.29 5.34
C GLY A 198 0.44 -0.16 6.71
N TRP A 199 1.56 0.37 7.21
CA TRP A 199 2.13 -0.03 8.49
C TRP A 199 1.13 0.10 9.63
N LEU A 200 0.86 -1.02 10.30
CA LEU A 200 -0.02 -1.11 11.46
C LEU A 200 -1.48 -0.65 11.22
N ALA A 201 -1.87 -0.38 9.96
CA ALA A 201 -3.25 -0.12 9.63
C ALA A 201 -4.11 -1.36 9.92
N GLU A 202 -5.37 -1.14 10.29
CA GLU A 202 -6.27 -2.19 10.76
C GLU A 202 -7.65 -2.08 10.11
N ILE A 203 -8.26 -3.26 9.90
CA ILE A 203 -9.68 -3.41 9.59
C ILE A 203 -10.26 -4.31 10.68
N ASN A 204 -11.24 -3.85 11.43
CA ASN A 204 -11.90 -4.62 12.50
C ASN A 204 -10.88 -5.28 13.46
N HIS A 205 -9.87 -4.52 13.92
CA HIS A 205 -8.80 -4.97 14.82
C HIS A 205 -7.85 -6.04 14.23
N LYS A 206 -7.93 -6.31 12.93
CA LYS A 206 -6.99 -7.16 12.23
C LYS A 206 -6.06 -6.32 11.37
N LYS A 207 -4.76 -6.48 11.55
CA LYS A 207 -3.76 -5.69 10.81
C LYS A 207 -3.69 -6.10 9.35
N VAL A 208 -3.56 -5.10 8.46
CA VAL A 208 -3.25 -5.36 7.05
C VAL A 208 -1.93 -6.10 6.92
N GLY A 209 -1.79 -6.87 5.84
CA GLY A 209 -0.67 -7.80 5.65
C GLY A 209 -0.87 -9.16 6.34
N THR A 210 -2.05 -9.40 6.95
CA THR A 210 -2.38 -10.67 7.60
C THR A 210 -3.68 -11.31 7.12
N PHE A 211 -4.33 -10.71 6.12
CA PHE A 211 -5.58 -11.24 5.54
C PHE A 211 -5.30 -12.33 4.50
N GLY A 212 -4.34 -12.11 3.62
CA GLY A 212 -3.97 -13.00 2.55
C GLY A 212 -2.95 -14.08 2.95
N LEU A 213 -2.36 -14.71 1.95
CA LEU A 213 -1.30 -15.71 2.11
C LEU A 213 -0.03 -15.06 2.67
N ALA A 214 0.30 -13.86 2.20
CA ALA A 214 1.45 -13.08 2.64
C ALA A 214 1.15 -11.58 2.60
N GLY A 215 1.74 -10.84 3.54
CA GLY A 215 1.79 -9.38 3.53
C GLY A 215 3.22 -8.89 3.37
N CYS A 216 3.42 -7.96 2.45
CA CYS A 216 4.72 -7.39 2.12
C CYS A 216 4.81 -5.97 2.65
N PHE A 217 5.89 -5.67 3.37
CA PHE A 217 6.13 -4.37 3.98
C PHE A 217 7.43 -3.78 3.46
N SER A 218 7.55 -2.46 3.52
CA SER A 218 8.78 -1.74 3.19
C SER A 218 9.15 -0.79 4.32
N PHE A 219 10.43 -0.76 4.68
CA PHE A 219 10.98 0.19 5.64
C PHE A 219 11.82 1.26 4.94
N GLN A 220 11.47 1.55 3.69
CA GLN A 220 12.10 2.59 2.89
C GLN A 220 11.94 3.97 3.53
N ASN A 221 12.98 4.80 3.42
CA ASN A 221 13.02 6.20 3.81
C ASN A 221 12.64 7.09 2.63
#